data_21b588627ce8d68b501b8c9858e35f78
#
_entry.id   21b588627ce8d68b501b8c9858e35f78
#
_cell.length_a   1.000
_cell.length_b   1.000
_cell.length_c   1.000
_cell.angle_alpha   90.00
_cell.angle_beta   90.00
_cell.angle_gamma   90.00
#
_symmetry.space_group_name_H-M   'P 1'
#
loop_
_entity.id
_entity.type
_entity.pdbx_description
1 polymer ?
#
loop_
_entity_poly.entity_id
_entity_poly.type
_entity_poly.pdbx_seq_one_letter_code
_entity_poly.pdbx_strand_id
1 'polypeptide(L)'
;MKYWLDLLYLIGVGIDGYSSLSVGSIEILNKCDIIYIDSFTGLLSDDFVKKIQILVNKTNKTYIENDDKIRPAKRWFVEDGREILKNSMEKITCILIYGDPLIATTYTEILVRAKKQSVPYKVIHASSGISSLIGESGLHYYKFGKMITMMSDSMSSITVYNALYNNMCLGLHTLILTEYNNDKRNTDFIFDNDPFFLSPKKVFELLLDRENELKLLNLTKDSFAIVASQIGTDNSKIICGKINSLLNYQFDYGFSSIIIPGRLHFTEIDCLENLTIILDSPIDNSLTVNTLSKRMLEKYIPNAKKALINLITLIKNKENIIEKEYSIIVENAENYLIDAENFDRQGQYELAILSIGYAEGLIDSIRYQKGMNPW
;
A
#
# COMPACT_ATOMS: atom_id res chain seq x y z
N MET A 1 40.65 -5.98 -26.85
CA MET A 1 39.59 -5.47 -25.95
C MET A 1 38.40 -6.41 -26.04
N LYS A 2 38.22 -7.35 -25.08
CA LYS A 2 37.01 -8.17 -25.03
C LYS A 2 35.88 -7.20 -24.56
N TYR A 3 34.99 -6.84 -25.47
CA TYR A 3 33.74 -6.23 -25.07
C TYR A 3 32.99 -7.27 -24.21
N TRP A 4 32.85 -7.01 -22.93
CA TRP A 4 32.02 -7.80 -22.06
C TRP A 4 30.57 -7.62 -22.56
N LEU A 5 30.08 -8.57 -23.32
CA LEU A 5 28.68 -8.69 -23.64
C LEU A 5 27.99 -9.07 -22.32
N ASP A 6 27.06 -8.27 -21.87
CA ASP A 6 26.17 -8.71 -20.81
C ASP A 6 25.45 -9.96 -21.30
N LEU A 7 25.41 -10.99 -20.48
CA LEU A 7 24.83 -12.28 -20.85
C LEU A 7 23.43 -12.47 -20.31
N LEU A 8 23.07 -11.73 -19.25
CA LEU A 8 21.71 -11.71 -18.69
C LEU A 8 21.09 -10.31 -18.78
N TYR A 9 19.94 -10.23 -19.42
CA TYR A 9 19.15 -8.98 -19.49
C TYR A 9 17.83 -9.16 -18.76
N LEU A 10 17.52 -8.26 -17.84
CA LEU A 10 16.16 -8.05 -17.32
C LEU A 10 15.55 -6.88 -18.06
N ILE A 11 14.52 -7.12 -18.83
CA ILE A 11 13.90 -6.13 -19.72
C ILE A 11 12.47 -5.86 -19.27
N GLY A 12 12.20 -4.65 -18.80
CA GLY A 12 10.83 -4.19 -18.58
C GLY A 12 10.10 -4.00 -19.90
N VAL A 13 8.90 -4.53 -19.98
CA VAL A 13 8.05 -4.33 -21.17
C VAL A 13 7.09 -3.16 -21.00
N GLY A 14 7.11 -2.48 -19.83
CA GLY A 14 6.13 -1.45 -19.52
C GLY A 14 4.73 -2.01 -19.30
N ILE A 15 3.74 -1.14 -19.32
CA ILE A 15 2.35 -1.49 -19.00
C ILE A 15 1.44 -1.63 -20.22
N ASP A 16 1.88 -1.12 -21.38
CA ASP A 16 1.15 -1.19 -22.66
C ASP A 16 1.76 -2.28 -23.60
N GLY A 17 2.33 -3.31 -23.01
CA GLY A 17 2.85 -4.48 -23.72
C GLY A 17 3.88 -4.12 -24.79
N TYR A 18 3.66 -4.57 -26.04
CA TYR A 18 4.61 -4.41 -27.14
C TYR A 18 4.91 -2.95 -27.47
N SER A 19 3.93 -2.06 -27.37
CA SER A 19 4.07 -0.63 -27.70
C SER A 19 4.98 0.13 -26.72
N SER A 20 5.13 -0.40 -25.50
CA SER A 20 5.99 0.18 -24.46
C SER A 20 7.45 -0.27 -24.54
N LEU A 21 7.81 -1.20 -25.44
CA LEU A 21 9.20 -1.64 -25.59
C LEU A 21 10.07 -0.50 -26.12
N SER A 22 11.17 -0.25 -25.43
CA SER A 22 12.15 0.71 -25.90
C SER A 22 12.90 0.18 -27.14
N VAL A 23 13.40 1.10 -27.99
CA VAL A 23 14.23 0.74 -29.12
C VAL A 23 15.44 -0.12 -28.68
N GLY A 24 16.05 0.25 -27.53
CA GLY A 24 17.16 -0.52 -26.98
C GLY A 24 16.77 -1.95 -26.56
N SER A 25 15.55 -2.14 -26.04
CA SER A 25 15.01 -3.48 -25.74
C SER A 25 14.87 -4.32 -27.02
N ILE A 26 14.36 -3.73 -28.10
CA ILE A 26 14.20 -4.39 -29.41
C ILE A 26 15.55 -4.81 -29.99
N GLU A 27 16.56 -3.95 -29.91
CA GLU A 27 17.91 -4.27 -30.37
C GLU A 27 18.53 -5.45 -29.59
N ILE A 28 18.30 -5.53 -28.30
CA ILE A 28 18.79 -6.63 -27.45
C ILE A 28 18.04 -7.93 -27.77
N LEU A 29 16.71 -7.88 -27.87
CA LEU A 29 15.89 -9.05 -28.21
C LEU A 29 16.32 -9.72 -29.51
N ASN A 30 16.69 -8.94 -30.51
CA ASN A 30 17.22 -9.46 -31.78
C ASN A 30 18.54 -10.23 -31.64
N LYS A 31 19.31 -9.97 -30.56
CA LYS A 31 20.62 -10.62 -30.29
C LYS A 31 20.51 -11.74 -29.29
N CYS A 32 19.40 -11.89 -28.57
CA CYS A 32 19.22 -12.91 -27.55
C CYS A 32 19.16 -14.31 -28.18
N ASP A 33 19.79 -15.28 -27.52
CA ASP A 33 19.68 -16.71 -27.84
C ASP A 33 18.45 -17.33 -27.16
N ILE A 34 18.12 -16.86 -25.93
CA ILE A 34 17.01 -17.37 -25.15
C ILE A 34 16.23 -16.17 -24.58
N ILE A 35 14.90 -16.20 -24.72
CA ILE A 35 13.98 -15.18 -24.22
C ILE A 35 12.99 -15.86 -23.28
N TYR A 36 13.07 -15.53 -22.01
CA TYR A 36 12.05 -15.91 -21.04
C TYR A 36 10.98 -14.83 -20.96
N ILE A 37 9.71 -15.22 -20.94
CA ILE A 37 8.58 -14.30 -20.77
C ILE A 37 7.94 -14.57 -19.41
N ASP A 38 7.98 -13.57 -18.55
CA ASP A 38 7.31 -13.60 -17.24
C ASP A 38 5.80 -13.79 -17.41
N SER A 39 5.26 -14.80 -16.75
CA SER A 39 3.83 -15.14 -16.79
C SER A 39 3.11 -14.95 -15.46
N PHE A 40 3.76 -14.29 -14.46
CA PHE A 40 3.20 -14.16 -13.11
C PHE A 40 3.22 -12.75 -12.52
N THR A 41 4.01 -11.81 -13.04
CA THR A 41 4.03 -10.41 -12.57
C THR A 41 2.87 -9.62 -13.15
N GLY A 42 2.43 -9.97 -14.38
CA GLY A 42 1.32 -9.33 -15.05
C GLY A 42 0.84 -10.13 -16.25
N LEU A 43 -0.24 -9.67 -16.89
CA LEU A 43 -0.78 -10.29 -18.10
C LEU A 43 -0.01 -9.80 -19.33
N LEU A 44 0.85 -10.65 -19.85
CA LEU A 44 1.35 -10.50 -21.21
C LEU A 44 0.44 -11.35 -22.15
N SER A 45 -0.29 -10.67 -23.03
CA SER A 45 -1.26 -11.31 -23.90
C SER A 45 -0.61 -12.25 -24.92
N ASP A 46 -1.39 -13.19 -25.46
CA ASP A 46 -0.94 -14.03 -26.59
C ASP A 46 -0.50 -13.19 -27.80
N ASP A 47 -1.16 -12.05 -28.01
CA ASP A 47 -0.77 -11.10 -29.07
C ASP A 47 0.62 -10.50 -28.80
N PHE A 48 0.95 -10.19 -27.56
CA PHE A 48 2.30 -9.76 -27.18
C PHE A 48 3.33 -10.83 -27.53
N VAL A 49 3.10 -12.07 -27.14
CA VAL A 49 4.00 -13.20 -27.42
C VAL A 49 4.19 -13.38 -28.92
N LYS A 50 3.10 -13.36 -29.72
CA LYS A 50 3.14 -13.42 -31.18
C LYS A 50 3.97 -12.29 -31.79
N LYS A 51 3.79 -11.05 -31.33
CA LYS A 51 4.57 -9.91 -31.80
C LYS A 51 6.07 -10.06 -31.50
N ILE A 52 6.43 -10.58 -30.31
CA ILE A 52 7.82 -10.89 -29.95
C ILE A 52 8.39 -11.98 -30.87
N GLN A 53 7.63 -13.06 -31.14
CA GLN A 53 8.05 -14.13 -32.07
C GLN A 53 8.33 -13.57 -33.47
N ILE A 54 7.44 -12.75 -34.01
CA ILE A 54 7.63 -12.12 -35.33
C ILE A 54 8.88 -11.23 -35.34
N LEU A 55 9.07 -10.43 -34.30
CA LEU A 55 10.21 -9.54 -34.14
C LEU A 55 11.54 -10.29 -34.19
N VAL A 56 11.64 -11.37 -33.41
CA VAL A 56 12.90 -12.09 -33.16
C VAL A 56 13.25 -13.06 -34.29
N ASN A 57 12.26 -13.72 -34.89
CA ASN A 57 12.48 -14.71 -35.94
C ASN A 57 12.59 -14.13 -37.34
N LYS A 58 12.30 -12.81 -37.51
CA LYS A 58 12.32 -12.11 -38.80
C LYS A 58 11.52 -12.84 -39.89
N THR A 59 10.51 -13.61 -39.51
CA THR A 59 9.68 -14.39 -40.41
C THR A 59 8.27 -13.83 -40.42
N ASN A 60 7.70 -13.67 -41.63
CA ASN A 60 6.29 -13.32 -41.82
C ASN A 60 5.33 -14.48 -41.47
N LYS A 61 5.80 -15.53 -40.82
CA LYS A 61 4.98 -16.69 -40.47
C LYS A 61 4.30 -16.45 -39.13
N THR A 62 3.00 -16.51 -39.16
CA THR A 62 2.10 -16.53 -38.01
C THR A 62 2.45 -17.73 -37.11
N TYR A 63 2.87 -17.45 -35.88
CA TYR A 63 3.01 -18.38 -34.77
C TYR A 63 3.80 -19.67 -35.04
N ILE A 64 4.92 -19.85 -34.38
CA ILE A 64 5.67 -21.10 -34.33
C ILE A 64 5.29 -21.77 -33.00
N GLU A 65 4.48 -22.81 -33.07
CA GLU A 65 4.23 -23.74 -31.98
C GLU A 65 5.58 -24.40 -31.63
N ASN A 66 6.06 -24.28 -30.39
CA ASN A 66 7.39 -24.73 -29.92
C ASN A 66 8.59 -23.96 -30.49
N ASP A 67 8.62 -22.64 -30.23
CA ASP A 67 9.83 -21.87 -30.44
C ASP A 67 10.82 -22.10 -29.28
N ASP A 68 11.87 -22.90 -29.51
CA ASP A 68 12.91 -23.19 -28.48
C ASP A 68 13.58 -21.91 -27.91
N LYS A 69 13.49 -20.81 -28.64
CA LYS A 69 14.08 -19.52 -28.24
C LYS A 69 13.21 -18.76 -27.23
N ILE A 70 11.89 -18.88 -27.31
CA ILE A 70 10.95 -18.15 -26.43
C ILE A 70 10.29 -19.14 -25.47
N ARG A 71 10.45 -18.88 -24.17
CA ARG A 71 10.03 -19.79 -23.10
C ARG A 71 9.22 -19.04 -22.03
N PRO A 72 8.10 -19.59 -21.53
CA PRO A 72 7.41 -19.01 -20.40
C PRO A 72 8.26 -19.13 -19.12
N ALA A 73 8.21 -18.12 -18.27
CA ALA A 73 8.88 -18.12 -16.98
C ALA A 73 7.82 -17.99 -15.88
N LYS A 74 7.47 -19.11 -15.27
CA LYS A 74 6.60 -19.17 -14.09
C LYS A 74 7.35 -18.72 -12.84
N ARG A 75 6.64 -18.30 -11.79
CA ARG A 75 7.23 -17.80 -10.55
C ARG A 75 8.27 -18.76 -9.96
N TRP A 76 7.92 -20.04 -9.77
CA TRP A 76 8.82 -21.03 -9.20
C TRP A 76 10.10 -21.23 -10.04
N PHE A 77 10.01 -21.10 -11.37
CA PHE A 77 11.16 -21.23 -12.27
C PHE A 77 12.13 -20.04 -12.12
N VAL A 78 11.59 -18.82 -12.02
CA VAL A 78 12.38 -17.59 -11.80
C VAL A 78 12.98 -17.58 -10.39
N GLU A 79 12.22 -17.97 -9.39
CA GLU A 79 12.69 -18.07 -8.01
C GLU A 79 13.77 -19.13 -7.85
N ASP A 80 13.68 -20.27 -8.53
CA ASP A 80 14.78 -21.23 -8.64
C ASP A 80 15.98 -20.66 -9.42
N GLY A 81 15.77 -20.05 -10.57
CA GLY A 81 16.73 -19.28 -11.36
C GLY A 81 17.98 -20.01 -11.82
N ARG A 82 18.20 -21.27 -11.43
CA ARG A 82 19.43 -22.05 -11.77
C ARG A 82 19.59 -22.22 -13.26
N GLU A 83 18.54 -22.56 -13.98
CA GLU A 83 18.59 -22.74 -15.43
C GLU A 83 18.85 -21.41 -16.15
N ILE A 84 18.20 -20.32 -15.69
CA ILE A 84 18.42 -18.99 -16.27
C ILE A 84 19.88 -18.58 -16.14
N LEU A 85 20.46 -18.71 -14.94
CA LEU A 85 21.85 -18.35 -14.68
C LEU A 85 22.82 -19.26 -15.44
N LYS A 86 22.56 -20.57 -15.52
CA LYS A 86 23.36 -21.52 -16.30
C LYS A 86 23.37 -21.14 -17.78
N ASN A 87 22.23 -20.85 -18.36
CA ASN A 87 22.15 -20.42 -19.76
C ASN A 87 22.87 -19.08 -19.98
N SER A 88 22.78 -18.16 -19.01
CA SER A 88 23.44 -16.85 -19.08
C SER A 88 24.97 -16.90 -18.90
N MET A 89 25.59 -18.07 -18.66
CA MET A 89 27.05 -18.21 -18.66
C MET A 89 27.64 -18.28 -20.07
N GLU A 90 26.86 -18.73 -21.04
CA GLU A 90 27.34 -19.01 -22.39
C GLU A 90 26.52 -18.34 -23.50
N LYS A 91 25.26 -17.95 -23.17
CA LYS A 91 24.27 -17.48 -24.13
C LYS A 91 23.71 -16.10 -23.68
N ILE A 92 23.39 -15.27 -24.65
CA ILE A 92 22.67 -14.04 -24.39
C ILE A 92 21.22 -14.39 -24.04
N THR A 93 20.89 -14.25 -22.75
CA THR A 93 19.61 -14.63 -22.19
C THR A 93 18.87 -13.37 -21.73
N CYS A 94 17.60 -13.24 -22.03
CA CYS A 94 16.78 -12.16 -21.48
C CYS A 94 15.53 -12.68 -20.79
N ILE A 95 15.02 -11.89 -19.85
CA ILE A 95 13.72 -12.07 -19.22
C ILE A 95 12.90 -10.82 -19.52
N LEU A 96 11.75 -10.99 -20.18
CA LEU A 96 10.75 -9.95 -20.39
C LEU A 96 9.80 -9.94 -19.21
N ILE A 97 9.68 -8.77 -18.56
CA ILE A 97 8.96 -8.63 -17.29
C ILE A 97 7.92 -7.52 -17.46
N TYR A 98 6.66 -7.80 -17.09
CA TYR A 98 5.60 -6.79 -17.12
C TYR A 98 5.93 -5.62 -16.19
N GLY A 99 5.72 -4.39 -16.65
CA GLY A 99 6.10 -3.18 -15.93
C GLY A 99 7.61 -2.95 -15.92
N ASP A 100 8.13 -2.48 -14.79
CA ASP A 100 9.56 -2.32 -14.52
C ASP A 100 10.11 -3.56 -13.80
N PRO A 101 11.30 -4.06 -14.18
CA PRO A 101 11.84 -5.31 -13.63
C PRO A 101 12.10 -5.30 -12.13
N LEU A 102 12.30 -4.13 -11.53
CA LEU A 102 12.72 -4.00 -10.13
C LEU A 102 11.69 -3.33 -9.23
N ILE A 103 10.52 -2.93 -9.76
CA ILE A 103 9.48 -2.28 -8.98
C ILE A 103 8.39 -3.29 -8.63
N ALA A 104 8.21 -3.57 -7.34
CA ALA A 104 7.25 -4.53 -6.80
C ALA A 104 7.41 -5.95 -7.36
N THR A 105 8.65 -6.37 -7.58
CA THR A 105 9.02 -7.67 -8.13
C THR A 105 10.07 -8.38 -7.26
N THR A 106 10.33 -9.65 -7.52
CA THR A 106 11.35 -10.46 -6.81
C THR A 106 12.67 -10.60 -7.60
N TYR A 107 12.79 -9.93 -8.74
CA TYR A 107 13.92 -10.11 -9.66
C TYR A 107 15.28 -9.62 -9.12
N THR A 108 15.30 -8.78 -8.10
CA THR A 108 16.57 -8.38 -7.44
C THR A 108 17.36 -9.58 -6.92
N GLU A 109 16.69 -10.67 -6.53
CA GLU A 109 17.36 -11.86 -6.03
C GLU A 109 18.17 -12.58 -7.13
N ILE A 110 17.64 -12.68 -8.35
CA ILE A 110 18.37 -13.29 -9.47
C ILE A 110 19.60 -12.45 -9.85
N LEU A 111 19.53 -11.10 -9.73
CA LEU A 111 20.67 -10.23 -9.94
C LEU A 111 21.77 -10.44 -8.90
N VAL A 112 21.40 -10.62 -7.63
CA VAL A 112 22.35 -10.95 -6.56
C VAL A 112 23.05 -12.27 -6.86
N ARG A 113 22.31 -13.29 -7.29
CA ARG A 113 22.87 -14.59 -7.65
C ARG A 113 23.76 -14.52 -8.91
N ALA A 114 23.33 -13.76 -9.93
CA ALA A 114 24.14 -13.50 -11.12
C ALA A 114 25.49 -12.88 -10.74
N LYS A 115 25.46 -11.86 -9.87
CA LYS A 115 26.68 -11.21 -9.38
C LYS A 115 27.61 -12.17 -8.64
N LYS A 116 27.07 -13.02 -7.76
CA LYS A 116 27.83 -14.03 -7.02
C LYS A 116 28.48 -15.07 -7.93
N GLN A 117 27.84 -15.39 -9.06
CA GLN A 117 28.35 -16.35 -10.06
C GLN A 117 29.18 -15.69 -11.18
N SER A 118 29.45 -14.38 -11.04
CA SER A 118 30.21 -13.61 -12.05
C SER A 118 29.55 -13.59 -13.44
N VAL A 119 28.23 -13.74 -13.52
CA VAL A 119 27.43 -13.57 -14.73
C VAL A 119 27.19 -12.09 -14.96
N PRO A 120 27.68 -11.50 -16.07
CA PRO A 120 27.41 -10.11 -16.41
C PRO A 120 25.90 -9.90 -16.68
N TYR A 121 25.33 -8.83 -16.15
CA TYR A 121 23.93 -8.56 -16.36
C TYR A 121 23.65 -7.07 -16.60
N LYS A 122 22.53 -6.80 -17.24
CA LYS A 122 22.00 -5.46 -17.44
C LYS A 122 20.49 -5.39 -17.22
N VAL A 123 20.01 -4.32 -16.60
CA VAL A 123 18.60 -4.04 -16.43
C VAL A 123 18.19 -2.96 -17.41
N ILE A 124 17.10 -3.16 -18.10
CA ILE A 124 16.45 -2.17 -18.95
C ILE A 124 15.12 -1.81 -18.29
N HIS A 125 15.07 -0.63 -17.72
CA HIS A 125 13.89 -0.12 -17.04
C HIS A 125 12.76 0.25 -18.03
N ALA A 126 11.52 0.22 -17.56
CA ALA A 126 10.34 0.63 -18.31
C ALA A 126 9.31 1.29 -17.39
N SER A 127 8.17 1.70 -17.93
CA SER A 127 7.07 2.25 -17.14
C SER A 127 6.55 1.20 -16.13
N SER A 128 6.35 1.63 -14.87
CA SER A 128 5.76 0.80 -13.82
C SER A 128 4.28 1.10 -13.66
N GLY A 129 3.43 0.09 -13.50
CA GLY A 129 2.02 0.26 -13.19
C GLY A 129 1.78 1.12 -11.95
N ILE A 130 2.64 1.02 -10.93
CA ILE A 130 2.54 1.83 -9.71
C ILE A 130 2.70 3.32 -10.01
N SER A 131 3.76 3.71 -10.71
CA SER A 131 4.00 5.12 -11.03
C SER A 131 2.94 5.68 -11.99
N SER A 132 2.50 4.86 -12.95
CA SER A 132 1.49 5.26 -13.92
C SER A 132 0.13 5.48 -13.27
N LEU A 133 -0.33 4.55 -12.42
CA LEU A 133 -1.63 4.70 -11.74
C LEU A 133 -1.64 5.90 -10.76
N ILE A 134 -0.52 6.18 -10.08
CA ILE A 134 -0.41 7.37 -9.23
C ILE A 134 -0.53 8.63 -10.09
N GLY A 135 0.19 8.70 -11.22
CA GLY A 135 0.12 9.81 -12.14
C GLY A 135 -1.29 10.02 -12.72
N GLU A 136 -1.92 8.96 -13.20
CA GLU A 136 -3.27 9.02 -13.78
C GLU A 136 -4.36 9.35 -12.74
N SER A 137 -4.15 9.02 -11.45
CA SER A 137 -5.08 9.41 -10.39
C SER A 137 -5.12 10.91 -10.11
N GLY A 138 -4.10 11.67 -10.57
CA GLY A 138 -3.96 13.10 -10.27
C GLY A 138 -3.56 13.42 -8.83
N LEU A 139 -3.28 12.42 -8.02
CA LEU A 139 -2.82 12.61 -6.66
C LEU A 139 -1.32 12.91 -6.60
N HIS A 140 -0.93 13.69 -5.60
CA HIS A 140 0.47 14.06 -5.43
C HIS A 140 1.35 12.88 -5.03
N TYR A 141 2.30 12.51 -5.87
CA TYR A 141 3.19 11.36 -5.69
C TYR A 141 3.87 11.34 -4.30
N TYR A 142 4.31 12.49 -3.82
CA TYR A 142 5.02 12.62 -2.53
C TYR A 142 4.13 12.48 -1.29
N LYS A 143 2.81 12.38 -1.46
CA LYS A 143 1.85 12.16 -0.38
C LYS A 143 1.46 10.70 -0.19
N PHE A 144 2.06 9.78 -0.95
CA PHE A 144 1.85 8.36 -0.74
C PHE A 144 2.73 7.83 0.39
N GLY A 145 2.10 7.14 1.34
CA GLY A 145 2.79 6.43 2.41
C GLY A 145 3.17 5.00 2.01
N LYS A 146 3.22 4.10 3.00
CA LYS A 146 3.53 2.69 2.76
C LYS A 146 2.51 2.07 1.81
N MET A 147 2.98 1.59 0.66
CA MET A 147 2.22 0.78 -0.28
C MET A 147 2.16 -0.67 0.21
N ILE A 148 1.06 -1.36 -0.07
CA ILE A 148 0.83 -2.71 0.44
C ILE A 148 -0.05 -3.52 -0.51
N THR A 149 0.09 -4.85 -0.48
CA THR A 149 -0.76 -5.76 -1.28
C THR A 149 -1.81 -6.40 -0.39
N MET A 150 -3.07 -6.35 -0.82
CA MET A 150 -4.18 -7.10 -0.24
C MET A 150 -4.28 -8.45 -0.93
N MET A 151 -4.19 -9.51 -0.14
CA MET A 151 -4.48 -10.87 -0.55
C MET A 151 -5.92 -11.24 -0.17
N SER A 152 -6.44 -12.33 -0.72
CA SER A 152 -7.80 -12.81 -0.41
C SER A 152 -7.97 -13.38 1.00
N ASP A 153 -6.87 -13.63 1.71
CA ASP A 153 -6.88 -14.16 3.07
C ASP A 153 -7.14 -13.08 4.14
N SER A 154 -7.70 -13.51 5.28
CA SER A 154 -8.03 -12.60 6.38
C SER A 154 -6.82 -12.01 7.10
N MET A 155 -5.67 -12.68 7.11
CA MET A 155 -4.46 -12.18 7.77
C MET A 155 -3.87 -11.00 7.01
N SER A 156 -3.92 -11.05 5.69
CA SER A 156 -3.52 -9.93 4.83
C SER A 156 -4.31 -8.67 5.14
N SER A 157 -5.63 -8.78 5.37
CA SER A 157 -6.48 -7.62 5.64
C SER A 157 -6.09 -6.87 6.92
N ILE A 158 -5.60 -7.56 7.96
CA ILE A 158 -5.09 -6.93 9.20
C ILE A 158 -3.83 -6.12 8.88
N THR A 159 -2.92 -6.68 8.10
CA THR A 159 -1.67 -6.01 7.72
C THR A 159 -1.93 -4.76 6.87
N VAL A 160 -2.88 -4.87 5.93
CA VAL A 160 -3.31 -3.73 5.09
C VAL A 160 -3.98 -2.65 5.93
N TYR A 161 -4.89 -3.04 6.83
CA TYR A 161 -5.56 -2.11 7.71
C TYR A 161 -4.58 -1.34 8.62
N ASN A 162 -3.58 -2.03 9.17
CA ASN A 162 -2.53 -1.38 9.98
C ASN A 162 -1.66 -0.42 9.15
N ALA A 163 -1.33 -0.77 7.91
CA ALA A 163 -0.61 0.14 7.02
C ALA A 163 -1.44 1.39 6.69
N LEU A 164 -2.74 1.20 6.41
CA LEU A 164 -3.69 2.29 6.20
C LEU A 164 -3.78 3.20 7.43
N TYR A 165 -3.91 2.62 8.63
CA TYR A 165 -3.92 3.38 9.88
C TYR A 165 -2.66 4.25 10.03
N ASN A 166 -1.47 3.67 9.84
CA ASN A 166 -0.22 4.40 9.97
C ASN A 166 -0.09 5.54 8.95
N ASN A 167 -0.49 5.31 7.70
CA ASN A 167 -0.47 6.35 6.67
C ASN A 167 -1.46 7.48 7.00
N MET A 168 -2.67 7.13 7.47
CA MET A 168 -3.70 8.11 7.85
C MET A 168 -3.26 8.97 9.03
N CYS A 169 -2.54 8.42 10.01
CA CYS A 169 -1.95 9.20 11.11
C CYS A 169 -1.03 10.32 10.61
N LEU A 170 -0.43 10.15 9.44
CA LEU A 170 0.46 11.11 8.79
C LEU A 170 -0.23 11.93 7.69
N GLY A 171 -1.53 11.73 7.46
CA GLY A 171 -2.29 12.37 6.39
C GLY A 171 -1.89 11.92 4.98
N LEU A 172 -1.26 10.74 4.86
CA LEU A 172 -0.75 10.20 3.60
C LEU A 172 -1.78 9.31 2.90
N HIS A 173 -1.75 9.30 1.57
CA HIS A 173 -2.52 8.37 0.74
C HIS A 173 -1.98 6.95 0.89
N THR A 174 -2.86 5.97 0.84
CA THR A 174 -2.49 4.55 0.86
C THR A 174 -2.83 3.90 -0.46
N LEU A 175 -1.81 3.40 -1.16
CA LEU A 175 -1.98 2.55 -2.32
C LEU A 175 -2.03 1.09 -1.87
N ILE A 176 -3.13 0.42 -2.22
CA ILE A 176 -3.38 -0.99 -1.98
C ILE A 176 -3.38 -1.69 -3.33
N LEU A 177 -2.34 -2.48 -3.59
CA LEU A 177 -2.30 -3.41 -4.72
C LEU A 177 -3.18 -4.60 -4.39
N THR A 178 -3.82 -5.21 -5.40
CA THR A 178 -4.66 -6.37 -5.21
C THR A 178 -3.99 -7.64 -5.69
N GLU A 179 -4.32 -8.77 -5.04
CA GLU A 179 -3.83 -10.09 -5.43
C GLU A 179 -4.18 -10.40 -6.88
N TYR A 180 -3.16 -10.88 -7.57
CA TYR A 180 -3.26 -11.50 -8.87
C TYR A 180 -2.63 -12.90 -8.81
N ASN A 181 -3.29 -13.89 -9.34
CA ASN A 181 -2.77 -15.24 -9.39
C ASN A 181 -3.10 -15.89 -10.74
N ASN A 182 -2.05 -16.29 -11.46
CA ASN A 182 -2.11 -17.04 -12.72
C ASN A 182 -1.38 -18.39 -12.59
N ASP A 183 -1.25 -18.91 -11.38
CA ASP A 183 -0.39 -20.06 -11.08
C ASP A 183 -1.18 -21.38 -11.06
N LYS A 184 -2.03 -21.62 -12.07
CA LYS A 184 -2.53 -22.97 -12.29
C LYS A 184 -1.38 -23.81 -12.88
N ARG A 185 -1.07 -24.92 -12.19
CA ARG A 185 0.09 -25.80 -12.40
C ARG A 185 0.11 -26.57 -13.73
N ASN A 186 -0.36 -26.01 -14.82
CA ASN A 186 -0.27 -26.64 -16.13
C ASN A 186 1.03 -26.29 -16.83
N THR A 187 1.69 -27.30 -17.34
CA THR A 187 3.04 -27.29 -17.94
C THR A 187 3.12 -26.66 -19.32
N ASP A 188 2.01 -26.27 -19.91
CA ASP A 188 1.94 -25.77 -21.28
C ASP A 188 1.82 -24.26 -21.34
N PHE A 189 2.26 -23.68 -22.47
CA PHE A 189 2.24 -22.24 -22.80
C PHE A 189 0.85 -21.59 -22.83
N ILE A 190 -0.17 -22.28 -22.38
CA ILE A 190 -1.52 -21.76 -22.33
C ILE A 190 -1.55 -20.80 -21.14
N PHE A 191 -1.59 -19.49 -21.46
CA PHE A 191 -2.07 -18.51 -20.50
C PHE A 191 -3.42 -19.01 -20.02
N ASP A 192 -3.53 -19.31 -18.74
CA ASP A 192 -4.78 -19.79 -18.18
C ASP A 192 -5.86 -18.77 -18.54
N ASN A 193 -6.90 -19.21 -19.26
CA ASN A 193 -7.97 -18.34 -19.74
C ASN A 193 -8.78 -17.71 -18.60
N ASP A 194 -8.40 -17.94 -17.34
CA ASP A 194 -9.16 -17.51 -16.18
C ASP A 194 -8.23 -17.16 -14.97
N PRO A 195 -7.37 -16.14 -15.10
CA PRO A 195 -6.52 -15.71 -13.99
C PRO A 195 -7.37 -15.13 -12.86
N PHE A 196 -6.99 -15.39 -11.62
CA PHE A 196 -7.66 -14.81 -10.46
C PHE A 196 -7.24 -13.34 -10.25
N PHE A 197 -8.23 -12.46 -10.07
CA PHE A 197 -8.05 -11.07 -9.64
C PHE A 197 -8.91 -10.81 -8.41
N LEU A 198 -8.27 -10.31 -7.34
CA LEU A 198 -9.03 -9.87 -6.17
C LEU A 198 -9.81 -8.59 -6.53
N SER A 199 -11.15 -8.68 -6.47
CA SER A 199 -12.01 -7.58 -6.88
C SER A 199 -11.95 -6.40 -5.90
N PRO A 200 -12.13 -5.15 -6.39
CA PRO A 200 -12.22 -3.97 -5.52
C PRO A 200 -13.31 -4.09 -4.45
N LYS A 201 -14.45 -4.68 -4.80
CA LYS A 201 -15.55 -4.92 -3.84
C LYS A 201 -15.11 -5.75 -2.67
N LYS A 202 -14.38 -6.85 -2.92
CA LYS A 202 -13.88 -7.72 -1.85
C LYS A 202 -12.88 -7.03 -0.94
N VAL A 203 -12.03 -6.17 -1.50
CA VAL A 203 -11.09 -5.36 -0.71
C VAL A 203 -11.84 -4.41 0.23
N PHE A 204 -12.87 -3.71 -0.26
CA PHE A 204 -13.68 -2.83 0.59
C PHE A 204 -14.42 -3.60 1.68
N GLU A 205 -14.99 -4.77 1.38
CA GLU A 205 -15.62 -5.65 2.39
C GLU A 205 -14.62 -6.02 3.48
N LEU A 206 -13.42 -6.50 3.11
CA LEU A 206 -12.37 -6.87 4.07
C LEU A 206 -11.92 -5.68 4.94
N LEU A 207 -11.81 -4.47 4.38
CA LEU A 207 -11.45 -3.28 5.15
C LEU A 207 -12.56 -2.85 6.12
N LEU A 208 -13.82 -2.89 5.68
CA LEU A 208 -14.97 -2.57 6.54
C LEU A 208 -15.13 -3.59 7.67
N ASP A 209 -14.89 -4.89 7.41
CA ASP A 209 -14.89 -5.92 8.44
C ASP A 209 -13.82 -5.65 9.51
N ARG A 210 -12.60 -5.26 9.09
CA ARG A 210 -11.53 -4.87 10.03
C ARG A 210 -11.88 -3.62 10.81
N GLU A 211 -12.51 -2.62 10.18
CA GLU A 211 -13.00 -1.43 10.90
C GLU A 211 -14.03 -1.78 11.96
N ASN A 212 -14.98 -2.66 11.65
CA ASN A 212 -15.98 -3.13 12.63
C ASN A 212 -15.36 -3.79 13.87
N GLU A 213 -14.23 -4.49 13.68
CA GLU A 213 -13.50 -5.13 14.77
C GLU A 213 -12.60 -4.16 15.55
N LEU A 214 -11.83 -3.34 14.86
CA LEU A 214 -10.74 -2.54 15.43
C LEU A 214 -11.15 -1.12 15.78
N LYS A 215 -12.04 -0.50 15.01
CA LYS A 215 -12.59 0.86 15.21
C LYS A 215 -11.51 1.95 15.34
N LEU A 216 -10.51 1.93 14.46
CA LEU A 216 -9.37 2.86 14.53
C LEU A 216 -9.43 4.00 13.53
N LEU A 217 -10.13 3.82 12.39
CA LEU A 217 -10.08 4.73 11.25
C LEU A 217 -11.39 5.47 11.00
N ASN A 218 -12.48 5.08 11.67
CA ASN A 218 -13.84 5.52 11.32
C ASN A 218 -14.16 5.31 9.82
N LEU A 219 -13.61 4.23 9.25
CA LEU A 219 -13.84 3.86 7.86
C LEU A 219 -15.28 3.36 7.70
N THR A 220 -16.06 4.04 6.89
CA THR A 220 -17.47 3.70 6.65
C THR A 220 -17.75 3.57 5.16
N LYS A 221 -18.96 3.16 4.83
CA LYS A 221 -19.44 3.16 3.44
C LYS A 221 -19.50 4.56 2.82
N ASP A 222 -19.52 5.62 3.64
CA ASP A 222 -19.48 7.02 3.18
C ASP A 222 -18.04 7.51 2.97
N SER A 223 -17.02 6.76 3.39
CA SER A 223 -15.62 7.11 3.15
C SER A 223 -15.31 7.10 1.65
N PHE A 224 -14.50 8.08 1.21
CA PHE A 224 -14.12 8.24 -0.19
C PHE A 224 -12.95 7.34 -0.53
N ALA A 225 -12.97 6.73 -1.70
CA ALA A 225 -11.92 5.89 -2.21
C ALA A 225 -11.79 6.03 -3.74
N ILE A 226 -10.68 5.55 -4.28
CA ILE A 226 -10.36 5.59 -5.69
C ILE A 226 -9.99 4.17 -6.12
N VAL A 227 -10.49 3.74 -7.27
CA VAL A 227 -10.14 2.46 -7.89
C VAL A 227 -9.48 2.76 -9.24
N ALA A 228 -8.22 2.34 -9.37
CA ALA A 228 -7.51 2.33 -10.64
C ALA A 228 -7.66 0.95 -11.27
N SER A 229 -8.34 0.88 -12.40
CA SER A 229 -8.67 -0.37 -13.11
C SER A 229 -7.95 -0.43 -14.45
N GLN A 230 -7.28 -1.54 -14.72
CA GLN A 230 -6.63 -1.91 -15.98
C GLN A 230 -5.69 -0.84 -16.56
N ILE A 231 -4.95 -0.15 -15.68
CA ILE A 231 -4.01 0.91 -16.06
C ILE A 231 -3.01 0.40 -17.10
N GLY A 232 -2.81 1.20 -18.18
CA GLY A 232 -1.95 0.85 -19.31
C GLY A 232 -2.61 0.01 -20.39
N THR A 233 -3.94 -0.19 -20.34
CA THR A 233 -4.72 -0.83 -21.40
C THR A 233 -5.74 0.13 -21.99
N ASP A 234 -6.35 -0.24 -23.13
CA ASP A 234 -7.45 0.51 -23.74
C ASP A 234 -8.69 0.65 -22.83
N ASN A 235 -8.79 -0.21 -21.80
CA ASN A 235 -9.85 -0.21 -20.80
C ASN A 235 -9.44 0.51 -19.50
N SER A 236 -8.32 1.25 -19.50
CA SER A 236 -7.84 2.01 -18.34
C SER A 236 -8.88 2.98 -17.81
N LYS A 237 -9.16 2.91 -16.52
CA LYS A 237 -10.14 3.78 -15.84
C LYS A 237 -9.69 4.09 -14.42
N ILE A 238 -9.82 5.35 -14.04
CA ILE A 238 -9.77 5.77 -12.63
C ILE A 238 -11.20 6.11 -12.22
N ILE A 239 -11.73 5.41 -11.23
CA ILE A 239 -13.09 5.58 -10.72
C ILE A 239 -13.00 6.00 -9.25
N CYS A 240 -13.68 7.08 -8.87
CA CYS A 240 -13.64 7.57 -7.50
C CYS A 240 -15.05 7.88 -6.98
N GLY A 241 -15.21 7.74 -5.68
CA GLY A 241 -16.47 7.98 -5.00
C GLY A 241 -16.50 7.40 -3.59
N LYS A 242 -17.67 7.45 -2.97
CA LYS A 242 -17.89 6.78 -1.69
C LYS A 242 -17.76 5.26 -1.84
N ILE A 243 -17.27 4.59 -0.82
CA ILE A 243 -17.18 3.12 -0.81
C ILE A 243 -18.53 2.48 -1.14
N ASN A 244 -19.65 3.07 -0.68
CA ASN A 244 -20.99 2.56 -1.01
C ASN A 244 -21.28 2.59 -2.51
N SER A 245 -20.93 3.66 -3.21
CA SER A 245 -21.11 3.79 -4.66
C SER A 245 -20.16 2.85 -5.40
N LEU A 246 -18.92 2.72 -4.95
CA LEU A 246 -17.95 1.78 -5.51
C LEU A 246 -18.34 0.30 -5.31
N LEU A 247 -18.95 -0.06 -4.19
CA LEU A 247 -19.49 -1.40 -3.95
C LEU A 247 -20.62 -1.77 -4.94
N ASN A 248 -21.37 -0.77 -5.43
CA ASN A 248 -22.44 -0.95 -6.39
C ASN A 248 -21.98 -0.76 -7.86
N TYR A 249 -20.78 -0.23 -8.08
CA TYR A 249 -20.23 -0.04 -9.42
C TYR A 249 -19.85 -1.39 -10.05
N GLN A 250 -20.03 -1.50 -11.36
CA GLN A 250 -19.68 -2.71 -12.09
C GLN A 250 -18.28 -2.57 -12.70
N PHE A 251 -17.29 -3.13 -12.00
CA PHE A 251 -15.90 -3.13 -12.48
C PHE A 251 -15.72 -4.20 -13.56
N ASP A 252 -14.94 -3.85 -14.59
CA ASP A 252 -14.49 -4.81 -15.58
C ASP A 252 -13.53 -5.82 -14.91
N TYR A 253 -13.54 -7.06 -15.41
CA TYR A 253 -12.64 -8.10 -14.90
C TYR A 253 -11.20 -7.80 -15.30
N GLY A 254 -10.27 -7.81 -14.36
CA GLY A 254 -8.85 -7.50 -14.60
C GLY A 254 -8.15 -6.88 -13.41
N PHE A 255 -6.93 -6.41 -13.65
CA PHE A 255 -6.13 -5.74 -12.63
C PHE A 255 -6.82 -4.49 -12.09
N SER A 256 -6.82 -4.39 -10.79
CA SER A 256 -7.28 -3.19 -10.10
C SER A 256 -6.34 -2.86 -8.94
N SER A 257 -6.28 -1.59 -8.58
CA SER A 257 -5.61 -1.14 -7.36
C SER A 257 -6.51 -0.12 -6.68
N ILE A 258 -6.40 -0.01 -5.36
CA ILE A 258 -7.25 0.89 -4.58
C ILE A 258 -6.38 1.94 -3.93
N ILE A 259 -6.85 3.19 -3.96
CA ILE A 259 -6.23 4.26 -3.19
C ILE A 259 -7.25 4.74 -2.16
N ILE A 260 -6.87 4.67 -0.89
CA ILE A 260 -7.58 5.38 0.17
C ILE A 260 -6.84 6.70 0.37
N PRO A 261 -7.45 7.84 0.01
CA PRO A 261 -6.78 9.12 0.10
C PRO A 261 -6.64 9.53 1.57
N GLY A 262 -5.47 10.09 1.92
CA GLY A 262 -5.32 10.90 3.11
C GLY A 262 -5.93 12.28 2.89
N ARG A 263 -5.42 13.31 3.59
CA ARG A 263 -5.90 14.67 3.41
C ARG A 263 -5.67 15.14 1.97
N LEU A 264 -6.75 15.44 1.24
CA LEU A 264 -6.68 15.93 -0.13
C LEU A 264 -6.26 17.41 -0.18
N HIS A 265 -5.41 17.76 -1.13
CA HIS A 265 -5.11 19.12 -1.49
C HIS A 265 -6.12 19.60 -2.55
N PHE A 266 -6.40 20.90 -2.64
CA PHE A 266 -7.39 21.41 -3.58
C PHE A 266 -7.06 21.05 -5.04
N THR A 267 -5.78 21.01 -5.43
CA THR A 267 -5.36 20.59 -6.78
C THR A 267 -5.59 19.09 -7.03
N GLU A 268 -5.53 18.26 -6.00
CA GLU A 268 -5.86 16.84 -6.12
C GLU A 268 -7.37 16.65 -6.31
N ILE A 269 -8.17 17.46 -5.61
CA ILE A 269 -9.63 17.49 -5.81
C ILE A 269 -9.95 17.90 -7.25
N ASP A 270 -9.35 18.99 -7.75
CA ASP A 270 -9.54 19.45 -9.13
C ASP A 270 -9.16 18.37 -10.16
N CYS A 271 -8.06 17.63 -9.93
CA CYS A 271 -7.65 16.51 -10.78
C CYS A 271 -8.67 15.37 -10.75
N LEU A 272 -9.10 14.95 -9.57
CA LEU A 272 -10.11 13.91 -9.43
C LEU A 272 -11.41 14.29 -10.14
N GLU A 273 -11.87 15.54 -9.98
CA GLU A 273 -13.11 16.02 -10.60
C GLU A 273 -13.07 16.10 -12.12
N ASN A 274 -11.89 16.33 -12.71
CA ASN A 274 -11.79 16.58 -14.14
C ASN A 274 -11.15 15.44 -14.95
N LEU A 275 -10.37 14.54 -14.29
CA LEU A 275 -9.62 13.51 -14.99
C LEU A 275 -10.10 12.09 -14.71
N THR A 276 -11.07 11.92 -13.79
CA THR A 276 -11.53 10.57 -13.40
C THR A 276 -13.03 10.39 -13.60
N ILE A 277 -13.50 9.15 -13.44
CA ILE A 277 -14.93 8.85 -13.40
C ILE A 277 -15.40 9.07 -11.97
N ILE A 278 -16.16 10.16 -11.75
CA ILE A 278 -16.70 10.52 -10.46
C ILE A 278 -18.08 9.89 -10.25
N LEU A 279 -18.22 9.13 -9.17
CA LEU A 279 -19.51 8.64 -8.67
C LEU A 279 -20.08 9.54 -7.58
N ASP A 280 -19.21 10.12 -6.76
CA ASP A 280 -19.57 11.10 -5.72
C ASP A 280 -18.47 12.18 -5.66
N SER A 281 -18.83 13.41 -5.33
CA SER A 281 -17.87 14.50 -5.19
C SER A 281 -16.79 14.16 -4.17
N PRO A 282 -15.51 14.50 -4.44
CA PRO A 282 -14.44 14.30 -3.49
C PRO A 282 -14.75 15.05 -2.20
N ILE A 283 -14.91 14.30 -1.14
CA ILE A 283 -15.04 14.87 0.20
C ILE A 283 -13.63 14.87 0.78
N ASP A 284 -13.18 15.97 1.38
CA ASP A 284 -12.00 15.95 2.24
C ASP A 284 -12.31 15.00 3.42
N ASN A 285 -12.12 13.73 3.15
CA ASN A 285 -12.14 12.68 4.16
C ASN A 285 -10.89 12.86 5.01
N SER A 286 -10.91 13.81 5.91
CA SER A 286 -10.15 13.64 7.13
C SER A 286 -10.79 12.46 7.88
N LEU A 287 -10.43 11.22 7.46
CA LEU A 287 -10.64 10.06 8.30
C LEU A 287 -10.06 10.43 9.66
N THR A 288 -10.92 10.69 10.63
CA THR A 288 -10.49 11.06 11.96
C THR A 288 -9.89 9.82 12.60
N VAL A 289 -8.57 9.72 12.48
CA VAL A 289 -7.83 8.61 13.08
C VAL A 289 -8.04 8.65 14.58
N ASN A 290 -8.67 7.62 15.11
CA ASN A 290 -8.83 7.46 16.53
C ASN A 290 -7.51 6.86 17.09
N THR A 291 -6.49 7.71 17.23
CA THR A 291 -5.19 7.28 17.74
C THR A 291 -5.33 6.69 19.15
N LEU A 292 -4.39 5.81 19.53
CA LEU A 292 -4.33 5.29 20.89
C LEU A 292 -4.28 6.43 21.91
N SER A 293 -3.47 7.45 21.61
CA SER A 293 -3.33 8.67 22.43
C SER A 293 -4.68 9.36 22.63
N LYS A 294 -5.43 9.58 21.54
CA LYS A 294 -6.75 10.23 21.61
C LYS A 294 -7.74 9.40 22.44
N ARG A 295 -7.80 8.08 22.23
CA ARG A 295 -8.64 7.18 23.05
C ARG A 295 -8.25 7.19 24.54
N MET A 296 -6.95 7.26 24.83
CA MET A 296 -6.48 7.42 26.21
C MET A 296 -6.98 8.74 26.78
N LEU A 297 -6.85 9.86 26.08
CA LEU A 297 -7.29 11.17 26.54
C LEU A 297 -8.80 11.21 26.79
N GLU A 298 -9.61 10.70 25.87
CA GLU A 298 -11.06 10.58 26.01
C GLU A 298 -11.48 9.81 27.28
N LYS A 299 -10.68 8.85 27.72
CA LYS A 299 -10.92 8.05 28.92
C LYS A 299 -10.36 8.73 30.19
N TYR A 300 -9.10 9.18 30.13
CA TYR A 300 -8.37 9.57 31.35
C TYR A 300 -8.67 11.01 31.79
N ILE A 301 -8.89 11.97 30.86
CA ILE A 301 -9.24 13.34 31.25
C ILE A 301 -10.52 13.38 32.13
N PRO A 302 -11.68 12.82 31.72
CA PRO A 302 -12.86 12.82 32.56
C PRO A 302 -12.69 12.10 33.88
N ASN A 303 -11.94 10.96 33.89
CA ASN A 303 -11.73 10.18 35.10
C ASN A 303 -10.87 10.96 36.11
N ALA A 304 -9.76 11.56 35.66
CA ALA A 304 -8.88 12.34 36.53
C ALA A 304 -9.60 13.59 37.09
N LYS A 305 -10.42 14.26 36.29
CA LYS A 305 -11.27 15.38 36.76
C LYS A 305 -12.26 14.92 37.84
N LYS A 306 -12.94 13.81 37.62
CA LYS A 306 -13.86 13.24 38.61
C LYS A 306 -13.14 12.88 39.90
N ALA A 307 -11.96 12.24 39.79
CA ALA A 307 -11.13 11.88 40.94
C ALA A 307 -10.68 13.11 41.72
N LEU A 308 -10.28 14.20 41.06
CA LEU A 308 -9.91 15.46 41.71
C LEU A 308 -11.09 16.08 42.48
N ILE A 309 -12.26 16.13 41.90
CA ILE A 309 -13.49 16.65 42.55
C ILE A 309 -13.83 15.79 43.76
N ASN A 310 -13.76 14.48 43.64
CA ASN A 310 -14.02 13.55 44.75
C ASN A 310 -12.99 13.75 45.86
N LEU A 311 -11.70 13.89 45.53
CA LEU A 311 -10.63 14.13 46.49
C LEU A 311 -10.87 15.41 47.30
N ILE A 312 -11.16 16.51 46.61
CA ILE A 312 -11.51 17.81 47.27
C ILE A 312 -12.69 17.65 48.23
N THR A 313 -13.71 16.90 47.83
CA THR A 313 -14.90 16.65 48.66
C THR A 313 -14.55 15.80 49.89
N LEU A 314 -13.73 14.75 49.72
CA LEU A 314 -13.29 13.92 50.84
C LEU A 314 -12.42 14.66 51.86
N ILE A 315 -11.53 15.54 51.40
CA ILE A 315 -10.73 16.42 52.25
C ILE A 315 -11.60 17.38 53.04
N LYS A 316 -12.55 18.06 52.38
CA LYS A 316 -13.46 18.97 53.06
C LYS A 316 -14.34 18.33 54.13
N ASN A 317 -14.78 17.10 53.86
CA ASN A 317 -15.64 16.34 54.81
C ASN A 317 -14.90 15.82 56.03
N LYS A 318 -13.60 15.52 55.94
CA LYS A 318 -12.82 14.97 57.03
C LYS A 318 -12.12 16.02 57.91
N GLU A 319 -11.71 17.14 57.37
CA GLU A 319 -10.80 18.09 58.04
C GLU A 319 -11.35 19.53 58.11
N ASN A 320 -12.54 19.83 57.62
CA ASN A 320 -13.17 21.18 57.57
C ASN A 320 -12.30 22.32 56.99
N ILE A 321 -11.02 22.09 56.74
CA ILE A 321 -10.08 23.04 56.17
C ILE A 321 -9.11 22.27 55.28
N ILE A 322 -8.93 22.64 54.01
CA ILE A 322 -7.83 22.13 53.19
C ILE A 322 -6.55 22.63 53.82
N GLU A 323 -5.74 21.75 54.40
CA GLU A 323 -4.43 22.13 54.92
C GLU A 323 -3.64 22.84 53.81
N LYS A 324 -2.94 23.93 54.15
CA LYS A 324 -2.24 24.79 53.21
C LYS A 324 -1.31 24.01 52.26
N GLU A 325 -0.75 22.89 52.75
CA GLU A 325 0.10 22.00 51.96
C GLU A 325 -0.64 21.27 50.83
N TYR A 326 -1.88 20.83 51.06
CA TYR A 326 -2.69 20.14 50.05
C TYR A 326 -3.30 21.12 49.05
N SER A 327 -3.51 22.38 49.42
CA SER A 327 -4.08 23.37 48.46
C SER A 327 -3.17 23.57 47.25
N ILE A 328 -1.85 23.58 47.46
CA ILE A 328 -0.85 23.72 46.38
C ILE A 328 -0.84 22.48 45.48
N ILE A 329 -0.96 21.28 46.08
CA ILE A 329 -0.98 20.03 45.30
C ILE A 329 -2.25 19.95 44.44
N VAL A 330 -3.40 20.30 45.05
CA VAL A 330 -4.71 20.31 44.35
C VAL A 330 -4.70 21.32 43.20
N GLU A 331 -4.21 22.56 43.45
CA GLU A 331 -4.10 23.61 42.43
C GLU A 331 -3.19 23.17 41.28
N ASN A 332 -2.05 22.55 41.56
CA ASN A 332 -1.17 22.04 40.50
C ASN A 332 -1.85 20.90 39.72
N ALA A 333 -2.55 19.97 40.39
CA ALA A 333 -3.28 18.91 39.70
C ALA A 333 -4.37 19.49 38.77
N GLU A 334 -5.07 20.54 39.21
CA GLU A 334 -6.07 21.24 38.39
C GLU A 334 -5.43 21.91 37.18
N ASN A 335 -4.30 22.61 37.36
CA ASN A 335 -3.56 23.24 36.28
C ASN A 335 -3.08 22.21 35.23
N TYR A 336 -2.54 21.07 35.65
CA TYR A 336 -2.16 19.99 34.71
C TYR A 336 -3.34 19.40 33.95
N LEU A 337 -4.54 19.33 34.56
CA LEU A 337 -5.76 18.90 33.85
C LEU A 337 -6.22 19.94 32.82
N ILE A 338 -6.11 21.23 33.14
CA ILE A 338 -6.38 22.33 32.20
C ILE A 338 -5.39 22.27 31.02
N ASP A 339 -4.09 22.07 31.30
CA ASP A 339 -3.06 21.92 30.28
C ASP A 339 -3.35 20.72 29.38
N ALA A 340 -3.73 19.57 29.97
CA ALA A 340 -4.10 18.39 29.20
C ALA A 340 -5.24 18.65 28.21
N GLU A 341 -6.29 19.36 28.63
CA GLU A 341 -7.40 19.74 27.74
C GLU A 341 -6.97 20.72 26.64
N ASN A 342 -6.09 21.65 26.98
CA ASN A 342 -5.58 22.62 25.99
C ASN A 342 -4.71 21.93 24.96
N PHE A 343 -3.82 21.03 25.36
CA PHE A 343 -2.98 20.23 24.45
C PHE A 343 -3.83 19.28 23.61
N ASP A 344 -4.85 18.65 24.16
CA ASP A 344 -5.78 17.80 23.40
C ASP A 344 -6.48 18.60 22.30
N ARG A 345 -7.02 19.81 22.61
CA ARG A 345 -7.64 20.70 21.61
C ARG A 345 -6.66 21.16 20.52
N GLN A 346 -5.38 21.26 20.84
CA GLN A 346 -4.32 21.63 19.90
C GLN A 346 -3.78 20.42 19.10
N GLY A 347 -4.24 19.19 19.37
CA GLY A 347 -3.75 17.97 18.75
C GLY A 347 -2.37 17.53 19.25
N GLN A 348 -1.88 18.09 20.37
CA GLN A 348 -0.61 17.75 21.00
C GLN A 348 -0.80 16.62 22.02
N TYR A 349 -1.18 15.45 21.55
CA TYR A 349 -1.67 14.35 22.38
C TYR A 349 -0.64 13.79 23.36
N GLU A 350 0.65 13.79 22.99
CA GLU A 350 1.74 13.34 23.86
C GLU A 350 1.90 14.25 25.07
N LEU A 351 1.82 15.57 24.89
CA LEU A 351 1.87 16.55 25.97
C LEU A 351 0.62 16.46 26.84
N ALA A 352 -0.54 16.23 26.25
CA ALA A 352 -1.77 16.03 27.00
C ALA A 352 -1.70 14.79 27.91
N ILE A 353 -1.19 13.65 27.40
CA ILE A 353 -0.99 12.42 28.19
C ILE A 353 0.01 12.66 29.33
N LEU A 354 1.11 13.36 29.06
CA LEU A 354 2.09 13.69 30.09
C LEU A 354 1.45 14.53 31.20
N SER A 355 0.69 15.55 30.85
CA SER A 355 -0.03 16.42 31.81
C SER A 355 -1.02 15.63 32.67
N ILE A 356 -1.78 14.70 32.08
CA ILE A 356 -2.67 13.81 32.86
C ILE A 356 -1.88 12.96 33.84
N GLY A 357 -0.76 12.36 33.41
CA GLY A 357 0.08 11.53 34.29
C GLY A 357 0.59 12.31 35.50
N TYR A 358 0.98 13.60 35.33
CA TYR A 358 1.33 14.47 36.46
C TYR A 358 0.12 14.76 37.35
N ALA A 359 -1.05 15.06 36.81
CA ALA A 359 -2.25 15.30 37.58
C ALA A 359 -2.65 14.06 38.41
N GLU A 360 -2.68 12.87 37.80
CA GLU A 360 -2.99 11.62 38.50
C GLU A 360 -1.98 11.31 39.59
N GLY A 361 -0.66 11.52 39.33
CA GLY A 361 0.38 11.35 40.32
C GLY A 361 0.21 12.24 41.56
N LEU A 362 -0.22 13.50 41.36
CA LEU A 362 -0.52 14.44 42.44
C LEU A 362 -1.77 14.02 43.25
N ILE A 363 -2.83 13.58 42.56
CA ILE A 363 -4.03 13.01 43.19
C ILE A 363 -3.67 11.77 44.03
N ASP A 364 -2.91 10.87 43.47
CA ASP A 364 -2.49 9.64 44.14
C ASP A 364 -1.54 9.91 45.32
N SER A 365 -0.72 10.96 45.27
CA SER A 365 0.13 11.34 46.41
C SER A 365 -0.67 11.65 47.67
N ILE A 366 -1.79 12.40 47.53
CA ILE A 366 -2.68 12.70 48.65
C ILE A 366 -3.48 11.45 49.05
N ARG A 367 -3.94 10.68 48.07
CA ARG A 367 -4.65 9.41 48.28
C ARG A 367 -3.86 8.48 49.21
N TYR A 368 -2.60 8.24 48.91
CA TYR A 368 -1.73 7.36 49.69
C TYR A 368 -1.43 7.95 51.06
N GLN A 369 -1.19 9.23 51.21
CA GLN A 369 -0.90 9.89 52.47
C GLN A 369 -2.11 9.86 53.41
N LYS A 370 -3.31 10.04 52.92
CA LYS A 370 -4.53 10.16 53.72
C LYS A 370 -5.38 8.86 53.75
N GLY A 371 -4.97 7.79 53.07
CA GLY A 371 -5.74 6.55 52.98
C GLY A 371 -7.14 6.74 52.36
N MET A 372 -7.28 7.67 51.40
CA MET A 372 -8.52 7.99 50.70
C MET A 372 -8.57 7.28 49.36
N ASN A 373 -9.76 7.05 48.79
CA ASN A 373 -9.90 6.55 47.43
C ASN A 373 -10.84 7.45 46.63
N PRO A 374 -10.32 8.40 45.85
CA PRO A 374 -11.11 9.34 45.04
C PRO A 374 -11.56 8.75 43.69
N TRP A 375 -10.97 7.63 43.24
CA TRP A 375 -11.24 6.99 41.94
C TRP A 375 -12.55 6.24 41.84
#